data_11a234b8ae395811cf54a0910d0d5756
#
_entry.id   11a234b8ae395811cf54a0910d0d5756
#
_cell.length_a   1.000
_cell.length_b   1.000
_cell.length_c   1.000
_cell.angle_alpha   90.00
_cell.angle_beta   90.00
_cell.angle_gamma   90.00
#
_symmetry.space_group_name_H-M   'P 1'
#
loop_
_entity.id
_entity.type
_entity.pdbx_description
1 polymer ?
#
loop_
_entity_poly.entity_id
_entity_poly.type
_entity_poly.pdbx_seq_one_letter_code
_entity_poly.pdbx_strand_id
1 'polypeptide(L)'
;MEHPFLREEMALGTAALERLSHSHVAVFGIGGVGSFTVEALARGGVGQLTLVDNDTVGLTNLNRQLCALGSTVGMGKAAVMAQRALDVNPDIDVKCIEGHYEAADRERFFGGYDYVVDAIDLVSCKVDLIMSCMERGIPIVSALGTGNKKDASLLRIADISKTSGCALARVVRRELRQRGVTHHTVVFSPEEPMEPEQLEACLLYTSDAAD
;
A
#
# COMPACT_ATOMS: atom_id res chain seq x y z
N MET A 1 9.92 6.69 -31.66
CA MET A 1 8.96 7.79 -31.41
C MET A 1 9.04 8.15 -29.94
N GLU A 2 8.90 9.41 -29.59
CA GLU A 2 8.90 9.86 -28.20
C GLU A 2 7.56 9.52 -27.55
N HIS A 3 7.59 8.87 -26.35
CA HIS A 3 6.40 8.49 -25.58
C HIS A 3 6.70 8.65 -24.07
N PRO A 4 5.68 8.71 -23.18
CA PRO A 4 5.87 9.03 -21.77
C PRO A 4 6.84 8.11 -21.02
N PHE A 5 6.93 6.83 -21.40
CA PHE A 5 7.74 5.80 -20.74
C PHE A 5 9.07 5.50 -21.45
N LEU A 6 9.52 6.35 -22.38
CA LEU A 6 10.74 6.08 -23.17
C LEU A 6 11.98 5.84 -22.30
N ARG A 7 12.16 6.60 -21.21
CA ARG A 7 13.31 6.42 -20.30
C ARG A 7 13.26 5.12 -19.54
N GLU A 8 12.07 4.67 -19.19
CA GLU A 8 11.84 3.39 -18.53
C GLU A 8 12.06 2.22 -19.48
N GLU A 9 11.58 2.36 -20.73
CA GLU A 9 11.87 1.40 -21.79
C GLU A 9 13.38 1.25 -22.05
N MET A 10 14.13 2.35 -22.04
CA MET A 10 15.60 2.32 -22.17
C MET A 10 16.28 1.60 -21.01
N ALA A 11 15.70 1.66 -19.79
CA ALA A 11 16.26 1.04 -18.61
C ALA A 11 15.88 -0.44 -18.46
N LEU A 12 14.64 -0.80 -18.74
CA LEU A 12 14.08 -2.14 -18.48
C LEU A 12 13.90 -2.98 -19.75
N GLY A 13 13.91 -2.34 -20.92
CA GLY A 13 13.64 -2.93 -22.22
C GLY A 13 12.14 -3.00 -22.57
N THR A 14 11.85 -3.03 -23.87
CA THR A 14 10.48 -3.03 -24.43
C THR A 14 9.60 -4.14 -23.88
N ALA A 15 10.14 -5.36 -23.76
CA ALA A 15 9.38 -6.51 -23.24
C ALA A 15 8.95 -6.35 -21.76
N ALA A 16 9.72 -5.62 -20.96
CA ALA A 16 9.33 -5.35 -19.57
C ALA A 16 8.24 -4.28 -19.51
N LEU A 17 8.36 -3.22 -20.29
CA LEU A 17 7.33 -2.18 -20.39
C LEU A 17 6.01 -2.75 -20.93
N GLU A 18 6.07 -3.63 -21.92
CA GLU A 18 4.88 -4.32 -22.45
C GLU A 18 4.21 -5.18 -21.37
N ARG A 19 4.97 -5.91 -20.55
CA ARG A 19 4.39 -6.65 -19.41
C ARG A 19 3.73 -5.72 -18.39
N LEU A 20 4.36 -4.59 -18.05
CA LEU A 20 3.78 -3.62 -17.12
C LEU A 20 2.47 -3.03 -17.65
N SER A 21 2.41 -2.69 -18.93
CA SER A 21 1.20 -2.14 -19.57
C SER A 21 0.03 -3.12 -19.63
N HIS A 22 0.27 -4.42 -19.51
CA HIS A 22 -0.76 -5.45 -19.43
C HIS A 22 -1.02 -5.96 -18.00
N SER A 23 -0.27 -5.46 -17.01
CA SER A 23 -0.41 -5.91 -15.63
C SER A 23 -1.52 -5.17 -14.90
N HIS A 24 -2.23 -5.90 -14.03
CA HIS A 24 -3.25 -5.39 -13.13
C HIS A 24 -2.78 -5.48 -11.68
N VAL A 25 -2.53 -4.35 -11.04
CA VAL A 25 -2.08 -4.27 -9.65
C VAL A 25 -3.17 -3.70 -8.75
N ALA A 26 -3.46 -4.38 -7.64
CA ALA A 26 -4.35 -3.85 -6.61
C ALA A 26 -3.54 -3.27 -5.44
N VAL A 27 -3.93 -2.08 -4.98
CA VAL A 27 -3.33 -1.41 -3.82
C VAL A 27 -4.39 -1.26 -2.74
N PHE A 28 -4.19 -1.92 -1.61
CA PHE A 28 -5.07 -1.89 -0.45
C PHE A 28 -4.50 -0.94 0.60
N GLY A 29 -5.28 0.11 0.93
CA GLY A 29 -4.86 1.22 1.78
C GLY A 29 -4.14 2.32 0.99
N ILE A 30 -4.78 3.49 0.85
CA ILE A 30 -4.27 4.65 0.06
C ILE A 30 -3.82 5.76 1.00
N GLY A 31 -3.14 5.37 2.07
CA GLY A 31 -2.53 6.27 3.05
C GLY A 31 -1.12 6.74 2.69
N GLY A 32 -0.27 6.86 3.72
CA GLY A 32 1.12 7.35 3.57
C GLY A 32 2.03 6.45 2.73
N VAL A 33 1.74 5.16 2.64
CA VAL A 33 2.49 4.21 1.79
C VAL A 33 1.77 4.00 0.47
N GLY A 34 0.48 3.64 0.50
CA GLY A 34 -0.25 3.28 -0.71
C GLY A 34 -0.37 4.42 -1.72
N SER A 35 -0.53 5.67 -1.29
CA SER A 35 -0.61 6.80 -2.22
C SER A 35 0.68 6.99 -3.02
N PHE A 36 1.86 6.84 -2.40
CA PHE A 36 3.14 6.87 -3.12
C PHE A 36 3.34 5.63 -4.00
N THR A 37 2.82 4.48 -3.58
CA THR A 37 2.84 3.25 -4.39
C THR A 37 2.03 3.43 -5.67
N VAL A 38 0.81 3.97 -5.58
CA VAL A 38 -0.04 4.28 -6.75
C VAL A 38 0.68 5.21 -7.73
N GLU A 39 1.30 6.28 -7.22
CA GLU A 39 2.10 7.20 -8.04
C GLU A 39 3.23 6.49 -8.76
N ALA A 40 3.99 5.66 -8.05
CA ALA A 40 5.10 4.91 -8.62
C ALA A 40 4.65 3.92 -9.69
N LEU A 41 3.55 3.18 -9.46
CA LEU A 41 3.01 2.22 -10.41
C LEU A 41 2.48 2.91 -11.68
N ALA A 42 1.76 4.03 -11.54
CA ALA A 42 1.28 4.81 -12.69
C ALA A 42 2.44 5.34 -13.55
N ARG A 43 3.51 5.85 -12.90
CA ARG A 43 4.73 6.31 -13.59
C ARG A 43 5.54 5.17 -14.18
N GLY A 44 5.48 3.98 -13.59
CA GLY A 44 6.10 2.76 -14.08
C GLY A 44 5.38 2.12 -15.29
N GLY A 45 4.28 2.71 -15.75
CA GLY A 45 3.56 2.22 -16.93
C GLY A 45 2.69 0.98 -16.67
N VAL A 46 2.29 0.74 -15.42
CA VAL A 46 1.29 -0.31 -15.12
C VAL A 46 -0.02 0.05 -15.81
N GLY A 47 -0.62 -0.93 -16.51
CA GLY A 47 -1.80 -0.68 -17.35
C GLY A 47 -3.12 -0.64 -16.57
N GLN A 48 -3.24 -1.37 -15.46
CA GLN A 48 -4.46 -1.39 -14.67
C GLN A 48 -4.17 -1.28 -13.17
N LEU A 49 -4.93 -0.44 -12.47
CA LEU A 49 -4.88 -0.31 -11.01
C LEU A 49 -6.26 -0.51 -10.40
N THR A 50 -6.31 -1.26 -9.30
CA THR A 50 -7.47 -1.25 -8.40
C THR A 50 -7.04 -0.61 -7.07
N LEU A 51 -7.71 0.46 -6.68
CA LEU A 51 -7.44 1.22 -5.45
C LEU A 51 -8.53 0.93 -4.43
N VAL A 52 -8.15 0.41 -3.27
CA VAL A 52 -9.08 0.03 -2.19
C VAL A 52 -8.81 0.90 -0.97
N ASP A 53 -9.76 1.75 -0.62
CA ASP A 53 -9.71 2.60 0.59
C ASP A 53 -11.13 3.10 0.90
N ASN A 54 -11.44 3.34 2.16
CA ASN A 54 -12.73 3.88 2.60
C ASN A 54 -12.62 5.29 3.18
N ASP A 55 -11.39 5.79 3.37
CA ASP A 55 -11.17 7.05 4.06
C ASP A 55 -11.30 8.26 3.14
N THR A 56 -11.57 9.40 3.78
CA THR A 56 -11.41 10.71 3.18
C THR A 56 -10.10 11.36 3.59
N VAL A 57 -9.64 12.31 2.79
CA VAL A 57 -8.44 13.10 3.09
C VAL A 57 -8.72 14.03 4.27
N GLY A 58 -7.97 13.85 5.35
CA GLY A 58 -8.00 14.71 6.54
C GLY A 58 -6.87 15.74 6.56
N LEU A 59 -7.05 16.83 7.31
CA LEU A 59 -6.01 17.87 7.50
C LEU A 59 -4.69 17.27 8.04
N THR A 60 -4.77 16.32 8.94
CA THR A 60 -3.61 15.68 9.55
C THR A 60 -2.84 14.74 8.61
N ASN A 61 -3.39 14.47 7.43
CA ASN A 61 -2.73 13.67 6.40
C ASN A 61 -1.75 14.48 5.53
N LEU A 62 -1.87 15.82 5.52
CA LEU A 62 -1.09 16.73 4.69
C LEU A 62 0.43 16.56 4.84
N ASN A 63 0.88 16.15 6.01
CA ASN A 63 2.31 16.01 6.32
C ASN A 63 2.98 14.77 5.70
N ARG A 64 2.20 13.76 5.22
CA ARG A 64 2.77 12.47 4.81
C ARG A 64 2.03 11.70 3.71
N GLN A 65 0.79 12.06 3.36
CA GLN A 65 0.03 11.36 2.34
C GLN A 65 0.01 12.15 1.03
N LEU A 66 0.37 11.50 -0.07
CA LEU A 66 0.44 12.14 -1.38
C LEU A 66 -0.92 12.61 -1.90
N CYS A 67 -2.00 11.90 -1.53
CA CYS A 67 -3.37 12.30 -1.83
C CYS A 67 -3.82 13.58 -1.10
N ALA A 68 -3.10 13.96 -0.03
CA ALA A 68 -3.52 15.04 0.84
C ALA A 68 -2.93 16.39 0.39
N LEU A 69 -3.79 17.23 -0.15
CA LEU A 69 -3.54 18.62 -0.50
C LEU A 69 -4.63 19.48 0.16
N GLY A 70 -4.37 20.78 0.35
CA GLY A 70 -5.41 21.71 0.85
C GLY A 70 -6.70 21.65 0.03
N SER A 71 -6.58 21.43 -1.28
CA SER A 71 -7.71 21.33 -2.22
C SER A 71 -8.42 19.98 -2.20
N THR A 72 -7.83 18.91 -1.62
CA THR A 72 -8.41 17.56 -1.61
C THR A 72 -8.97 17.14 -0.26
N VAL A 73 -8.82 17.98 0.79
CA VAL A 73 -9.41 17.71 2.11
C VAL A 73 -10.90 17.44 2.01
N GLY A 74 -11.38 16.34 2.60
CA GLY A 74 -12.76 15.86 2.54
C GLY A 74 -13.09 14.98 1.34
N MET A 75 -12.22 14.87 0.35
CA MET A 75 -12.40 13.97 -0.80
C MET A 75 -11.96 12.53 -0.47
N GLY A 76 -12.56 11.53 -1.11
CA GLY A 76 -12.15 10.13 -0.96
C GLY A 76 -10.70 9.90 -1.43
N LYS A 77 -9.88 9.24 -0.60
CA LYS A 77 -8.45 9.02 -0.92
C LYS A 77 -8.25 8.24 -2.21
N ALA A 78 -9.02 7.17 -2.42
CA ALA A 78 -8.95 6.36 -3.64
C ALA A 78 -9.30 7.20 -4.87
N ALA A 79 -10.35 8.02 -4.83
CA ALA A 79 -10.78 8.87 -5.94
C ALA A 79 -9.73 9.93 -6.30
N VAL A 80 -9.12 10.57 -5.27
CA VAL A 80 -8.03 11.56 -5.48
C VAL A 80 -6.83 10.92 -6.18
N MET A 81 -6.43 9.73 -5.73
CA MET A 81 -5.29 9.05 -6.31
C MET A 81 -5.58 8.44 -7.69
N ALA A 82 -6.83 8.06 -7.97
CA ALA A 82 -7.24 7.63 -9.30
C ALA A 82 -7.14 8.78 -10.31
N GLN A 83 -7.65 9.96 -9.96
CA GLN A 83 -7.50 11.14 -10.82
C GLN A 83 -6.03 11.48 -11.06
N ARG A 84 -5.21 11.40 -10.02
CA ARG A 84 -3.78 11.67 -10.14
C ARG A 84 -3.07 10.62 -11.02
N ALA A 85 -3.43 9.35 -10.91
CA ALA A 85 -2.89 8.30 -11.77
C ALA A 85 -3.21 8.54 -13.24
N LEU A 86 -4.44 8.96 -13.55
CA LEU A 86 -4.88 9.34 -14.90
C LEU A 86 -4.14 10.59 -15.44
N ASP A 87 -3.84 11.57 -14.57
CA ASP A 87 -3.07 12.76 -14.97
C ASP A 87 -1.60 12.39 -15.28
N VAL A 88 -1.06 11.36 -14.64
CA VAL A 88 0.30 10.83 -14.86
C VAL A 88 0.36 9.94 -16.10
N ASN A 89 -0.60 9.03 -16.23
CA ASN A 89 -0.71 8.06 -17.29
C ASN A 89 -2.16 8.05 -17.81
N PRO A 90 -2.46 8.80 -18.90
CA PRO A 90 -3.83 8.88 -19.42
C PRO A 90 -4.41 7.55 -19.94
N ASP A 91 -3.53 6.59 -20.26
CA ASP A 91 -3.93 5.29 -20.81
C ASP A 91 -4.17 4.21 -19.72
N ILE A 92 -3.95 4.56 -18.45
CA ILE A 92 -4.14 3.62 -17.34
C ILE A 92 -5.64 3.41 -17.06
N ASP A 93 -6.03 2.16 -16.84
CA ASP A 93 -7.38 1.84 -16.33
C ASP A 93 -7.35 1.82 -14.80
N VAL A 94 -8.14 2.69 -14.15
CA VAL A 94 -8.16 2.79 -12.69
C VAL A 94 -9.55 2.54 -12.14
N LYS A 95 -9.68 1.48 -11.35
CA LYS A 95 -10.89 1.14 -10.61
C LYS A 95 -10.74 1.52 -9.13
N CYS A 96 -11.70 2.26 -8.58
CA CYS A 96 -11.80 2.51 -7.15
C CYS A 96 -12.82 1.58 -6.52
N ILE A 97 -12.47 0.97 -5.39
CA ILE A 97 -13.38 0.23 -4.54
C ILE A 97 -13.44 0.98 -3.21
N GLU A 98 -14.50 1.75 -3.02
CA GLU A 98 -14.77 2.41 -1.75
C GLU A 98 -15.29 1.39 -0.75
N GLY A 99 -14.53 1.11 0.28
CA GLY A 99 -14.89 0.17 1.32
C GLY A 99 -13.70 -0.22 2.20
N HIS A 100 -14.02 -0.59 3.41
CA HIS A 100 -13.07 -1.19 4.32
C HIS A 100 -12.93 -2.68 3.99
N TYR A 101 -11.69 -3.14 3.77
CA TYR A 101 -11.45 -4.56 3.52
C TYR A 101 -11.70 -5.36 4.80
N GLU A 102 -12.62 -6.30 4.73
CA GLU A 102 -12.95 -7.21 5.83
C GLU A 102 -13.07 -8.65 5.33
N ALA A 103 -12.75 -9.60 6.22
CA ALA A 103 -12.84 -11.03 5.91
C ALA A 103 -14.27 -11.48 5.51
N ALA A 104 -15.30 -10.81 6.05
CA ALA A 104 -16.70 -11.18 5.85
C ALA A 104 -17.20 -10.94 4.42
N ASP A 105 -16.69 -9.91 3.74
CA ASP A 105 -17.08 -9.53 2.38
C ASP A 105 -15.89 -9.51 1.41
N ARG A 106 -14.82 -10.24 1.72
CA ARG A 106 -13.56 -10.25 0.97
C ARG A 106 -13.72 -10.46 -0.53
N GLU A 107 -14.70 -11.24 -0.96
CA GLU A 107 -14.92 -11.55 -2.40
C GLU A 107 -15.22 -10.29 -3.23
N ARG A 108 -15.78 -9.25 -2.62
CA ARG A 108 -16.04 -7.95 -3.26
C ARG A 108 -14.75 -7.26 -3.71
N PHE A 109 -13.65 -7.53 -3.01
CA PHE A 109 -12.38 -6.84 -3.20
C PHE A 109 -11.41 -7.58 -4.11
N PHE A 110 -11.73 -8.81 -4.51
CA PHE A 110 -10.87 -9.57 -5.39
C PHE A 110 -11.31 -9.50 -6.85
N GLY A 111 -10.32 -9.44 -7.73
CA GLY A 111 -10.46 -9.49 -9.18
C GLY A 111 -9.30 -10.28 -9.79
N GLY A 112 -9.12 -10.19 -11.09
CA GLY A 112 -8.01 -10.80 -11.80
C GLY A 112 -6.73 -9.97 -11.63
N TYR A 113 -6.15 -9.95 -10.42
CA TYR A 113 -4.92 -9.21 -10.13
C TYR A 113 -3.69 -10.05 -10.42
N ASP A 114 -2.70 -9.44 -11.07
CA ASP A 114 -1.37 -10.01 -11.25
C ASP A 114 -0.51 -9.81 -10.01
N TYR A 115 -0.80 -8.76 -9.22
CA TYR A 115 -0.06 -8.42 -8.01
C TYR A 115 -0.92 -7.63 -7.03
N VAL A 116 -0.66 -7.83 -5.73
CA VAL A 116 -1.32 -7.06 -4.66
C VAL A 116 -0.26 -6.34 -3.82
N VAL A 117 -0.51 -5.07 -3.53
CA VAL A 117 0.25 -4.29 -2.55
C VAL A 117 -0.65 -4.05 -1.34
N ASP A 118 -0.23 -4.55 -0.20
CA ASP A 118 -0.90 -4.38 1.08
C ASP A 118 -0.24 -3.23 1.86
N ALA A 119 -0.95 -2.12 1.96
CA ALA A 119 -0.59 -0.96 2.77
C ALA A 119 -1.64 -0.67 3.86
N ILE A 120 -2.42 -1.69 4.25
CA ILE A 120 -3.38 -1.62 5.36
C ILE A 120 -2.61 -1.57 6.68
N ASP A 121 -3.09 -0.83 7.65
CA ASP A 121 -2.53 -0.75 9.01
C ASP A 121 -3.21 -1.72 10.00
N LEU A 122 -4.49 -2.04 9.80
CA LEU A 122 -5.24 -2.95 10.66
C LEU A 122 -4.76 -4.41 10.51
N VAL A 123 -4.26 -4.99 11.59
CA VAL A 123 -3.61 -6.32 11.61
C VAL A 123 -4.53 -7.42 11.11
N SER A 124 -5.79 -7.46 11.56
CA SER A 124 -6.76 -8.50 11.18
C SER A 124 -7.00 -8.52 9.67
N CYS A 125 -7.24 -7.36 9.07
CA CYS A 125 -7.45 -7.19 7.65
C CYS A 125 -6.19 -7.51 6.83
N LYS A 126 -5.03 -7.05 7.29
CA LYS A 126 -3.74 -7.37 6.68
C LYS A 126 -3.46 -8.87 6.63
N VAL A 127 -3.65 -9.57 7.73
CA VAL A 127 -3.44 -11.03 7.81
C VAL A 127 -4.43 -11.78 6.92
N ASP A 128 -5.71 -11.40 6.93
CA ASP A 128 -6.71 -12.00 6.06
C ASP A 128 -6.43 -11.76 4.58
N LEU A 129 -6.00 -10.54 4.20
CA LEU A 129 -5.63 -10.22 2.82
C LEU A 129 -4.44 -11.07 2.35
N ILE A 130 -3.40 -11.21 3.18
CA ILE A 130 -2.25 -12.06 2.87
C ILE A 130 -2.69 -13.51 2.64
N MET A 131 -3.48 -14.07 3.56
CA MET A 131 -4.00 -15.43 3.45
C MET A 131 -4.84 -15.62 2.19
N SER A 132 -5.75 -14.68 1.93
CA SER A 132 -6.62 -14.70 0.75
C SER A 132 -5.86 -14.63 -0.58
N CYS A 133 -4.79 -13.84 -0.65
CA CYS A 133 -3.91 -13.79 -1.82
C CYS A 133 -3.16 -15.12 -2.00
N MET A 134 -2.62 -15.70 -0.93
CA MET A 134 -1.92 -16.97 -0.99
C MET A 134 -2.83 -18.12 -1.44
N GLU A 135 -4.06 -18.18 -0.93
CA GLU A 135 -5.07 -19.17 -1.33
C GLU A 135 -5.42 -19.08 -2.83
N ARG A 136 -5.39 -17.86 -3.38
CA ARG A 136 -5.68 -17.57 -4.79
C ARG A 136 -4.46 -17.62 -5.70
N GLY A 137 -3.26 -17.84 -5.13
CA GLY A 137 -1.99 -17.81 -5.87
C GLY A 137 -1.63 -16.42 -6.42
N ILE A 138 -2.14 -15.35 -5.82
CA ILE A 138 -1.85 -13.97 -6.20
C ILE A 138 -0.60 -13.50 -5.44
N PRO A 139 0.46 -13.07 -6.13
CA PRO A 139 1.64 -12.49 -5.48
C PRO A 139 1.27 -11.24 -4.68
N ILE A 140 1.82 -11.11 -3.46
CA ILE A 140 1.53 -9.99 -2.57
C ILE A 140 2.79 -9.55 -1.83
N VAL A 141 2.93 -8.23 -1.65
CA VAL A 141 3.90 -7.60 -0.75
C VAL A 141 3.18 -6.76 0.28
N SER A 142 3.60 -6.85 1.55
CA SER A 142 3.01 -6.04 2.62
C SER A 142 3.99 -5.00 3.14
N ALA A 143 3.53 -3.74 3.22
CA ALA A 143 4.22 -2.71 3.98
C ALA A 143 3.93 -2.88 5.47
N LEU A 144 4.98 -2.83 6.28
CA LEU A 144 4.88 -2.89 7.74
C LEU A 144 5.12 -1.51 8.38
N GLY A 145 5.13 -1.45 9.72
CA GLY A 145 5.20 -0.18 10.43
C GLY A 145 6.48 0.62 10.17
N THR A 146 6.29 1.83 9.66
CA THR A 146 7.34 2.84 9.44
C THR A 146 7.05 4.14 10.19
N GLY A 147 5.95 4.21 10.93
CA GLY A 147 5.60 5.37 11.75
C GLY A 147 6.62 5.63 12.86
N ASN A 148 6.85 6.89 13.17
CA ASN A 148 7.80 7.35 14.20
C ASN A 148 9.27 6.93 13.97
N LYS A 149 9.64 6.67 12.70
CA LYS A 149 11.01 6.34 12.27
C LYS A 149 11.54 7.44 11.38
N LYS A 150 12.81 7.78 11.52
CA LYS A 150 13.45 8.92 10.83
C LYS A 150 14.37 8.53 9.70
N ASP A 151 15.00 7.36 9.80
CA ASP A 151 16.02 6.95 8.85
C ASP A 151 15.44 6.07 7.74
N ALA A 152 15.10 6.71 6.62
CA ALA A 152 14.60 6.01 5.43
C ALA A 152 15.65 5.07 4.81
N SER A 153 16.93 5.24 5.07
CA SER A 153 17.99 4.37 4.55
C SER A 153 17.96 2.96 5.16
N LEU A 154 17.27 2.81 6.29
CA LEU A 154 17.07 1.53 6.97
C LEU A 154 15.89 0.71 6.43
N LEU A 155 15.11 1.25 5.50
CA LEU A 155 14.05 0.49 4.84
C LEU A 155 14.61 -0.73 4.11
N ARG A 156 13.97 -1.89 4.28
CA ARG A 156 14.40 -3.16 3.70
C ARG A 156 13.23 -3.95 3.15
N ILE A 157 13.49 -4.65 2.06
CA ILE A 157 12.63 -5.74 1.59
C ILE A 157 13.21 -7.02 2.19
N ALA A 158 12.37 -7.81 2.85
CA ALA A 158 12.78 -9.08 3.46
C ALA A 158 11.63 -10.07 3.56
N ASP A 159 11.98 -11.31 3.87
CA ASP A 159 11.00 -12.27 4.36
C ASP A 159 10.56 -11.91 5.79
N ILE A 160 9.28 -12.06 6.10
CA ILE A 160 8.71 -11.71 7.40
C ILE A 160 9.39 -12.46 8.57
N SER A 161 9.91 -13.65 8.32
CA SER A 161 10.66 -14.43 9.32
C SER A 161 11.96 -13.76 9.75
N LYS A 162 12.50 -12.86 8.92
CA LYS A 162 13.78 -12.16 9.13
C LYS A 162 13.60 -10.73 9.66
N THR A 163 12.38 -10.31 9.98
CA THR A 163 12.09 -8.96 10.46
C THR A 163 12.47 -8.78 11.93
N SER A 164 12.93 -7.58 12.29
CA SER A 164 13.28 -7.14 13.65
C SER A 164 12.91 -5.68 13.88
N GLY A 165 12.89 -5.19 15.13
CA GLY A 165 12.69 -3.77 15.45
C GLY A 165 11.32 -3.17 15.09
N CYS A 166 10.36 -3.97 14.63
CA CYS A 166 9.03 -3.51 14.23
C CYS A 166 7.94 -4.26 14.99
N ALA A 167 7.13 -3.55 15.77
CA ALA A 167 6.05 -4.14 16.57
C ALA A 167 4.99 -4.78 15.66
N LEU A 168 4.54 -4.09 14.62
CA LEU A 168 3.58 -4.60 13.64
C LEU A 168 4.09 -5.88 12.97
N ALA A 169 5.36 -5.92 12.56
CA ALA A 169 5.97 -7.13 11.98
C ALA A 169 5.92 -8.32 12.94
N ARG A 170 6.13 -8.07 14.23
CA ARG A 170 6.09 -9.11 15.28
C ARG A 170 4.69 -9.72 15.39
N VAL A 171 3.66 -8.89 15.39
CA VAL A 171 2.27 -9.35 15.50
C VAL A 171 1.86 -10.08 14.22
N VAL A 172 2.03 -9.49 13.05
CA VAL A 172 1.67 -10.12 11.76
C VAL A 172 2.39 -11.45 11.58
N ARG A 173 3.69 -11.52 11.89
CA ARG A 173 4.47 -12.79 11.83
C ARG A 173 3.90 -13.86 12.76
N ARG A 174 3.48 -13.51 13.97
CA ARG A 174 2.86 -14.45 14.92
C ARG A 174 1.54 -14.97 14.36
N GLU A 175 0.67 -14.08 13.90
CA GLU A 175 -0.64 -14.42 13.35
C GLU A 175 -0.55 -15.30 12.09
N LEU A 176 0.39 -15.00 11.20
CA LEU A 176 0.64 -15.79 10.01
C LEU A 176 1.16 -17.20 10.36
N ARG A 177 2.08 -17.30 11.34
CA ARG A 177 2.60 -18.62 11.81
C ARG A 177 1.51 -19.51 12.39
N GLN A 178 0.57 -18.94 13.14
CA GLN A 178 -0.58 -19.69 13.68
C GLN A 178 -1.46 -20.29 12.58
N ARG A 179 -1.44 -19.67 11.37
CA ARG A 179 -2.17 -20.10 10.17
C ARG A 179 -1.31 -20.92 9.20
N GLY A 180 -0.11 -21.34 9.63
CA GLY A 180 0.81 -22.17 8.83
C GLY A 180 1.67 -21.41 7.83
N VAL A 181 1.60 -20.07 7.78
CA VAL A 181 2.41 -19.23 6.90
C VAL A 181 3.67 -18.78 7.63
N THR A 182 4.84 -19.19 7.11
CA THR A 182 6.15 -18.87 7.68
C THR A 182 6.96 -17.91 6.82
N HIS A 183 6.59 -17.75 5.55
CA HIS A 183 7.28 -16.92 4.56
C HIS A 183 6.31 -15.93 3.93
N HIS A 184 6.70 -14.67 3.88
CA HIS A 184 5.95 -13.62 3.21
C HIS A 184 6.88 -12.42 2.95
N THR A 185 6.80 -11.84 1.76
CA THR A 185 7.61 -10.67 1.39
C THR A 185 7.05 -9.41 2.02
N VAL A 186 7.89 -8.67 2.73
CA VAL A 186 7.51 -7.44 3.40
C VAL A 186 8.52 -6.31 3.17
N VAL A 187 8.01 -5.07 3.25
CA VAL A 187 8.84 -3.86 3.37
C VAL A 187 8.73 -3.40 4.82
N PHE A 188 9.86 -3.23 5.49
CA PHE A 188 9.92 -2.81 6.89
C PHE A 188 11.19 -2.01 7.19
N SER A 189 11.21 -1.31 8.33
CA SER A 189 12.43 -0.74 8.90
C SER A 189 12.75 -1.42 10.22
N PRO A 190 14.01 -1.86 10.45
CA PRO A 190 14.45 -2.40 11.74
C PRO A 190 14.69 -1.31 12.79
N GLU A 191 14.61 -0.04 12.42
CA GLU A 191 14.73 1.10 13.35
C GLU A 191 13.68 0.98 14.45
N GLU A 192 14.07 1.28 15.69
CA GLU A 192 13.11 1.38 16.77
C GLU A 192 12.34 2.70 16.67
N PRO A 193 11.01 2.67 16.78
CA PRO A 193 10.22 3.89 16.69
C PRO A 193 10.53 4.80 17.87
N MET A 194 10.62 6.11 17.60
CA MET A 194 10.71 7.11 18.64
C MET A 194 9.41 7.18 19.44
N GLU A 195 9.51 7.45 20.72
CA GLU A 195 8.35 7.81 21.53
C GLU A 195 7.85 9.21 21.10
N PRO A 196 6.58 9.32 20.66
CA PRO A 196 6.03 10.62 20.32
C PRO A 196 5.83 11.45 21.59
N GLU A 197 6.05 12.77 21.50
CA GLU A 197 5.60 13.69 22.54
C GLU A 197 4.07 13.60 22.64
N GLN A 198 3.57 13.36 23.84
CA GLN A 198 2.14 13.35 24.12
C GLN A 198 1.61 14.80 24.11
N LEU A 199 1.09 15.23 22.97
CA LEU A 199 0.29 16.45 22.89
C LEU A 199 -1.13 16.11 23.31
N GLU A 200 -1.81 16.99 24.07
CA GLU A 200 -3.23 16.77 24.49
C GLU A 200 -4.18 16.48 23.31
N ALA A 201 -3.87 16.99 22.12
CA ALA A 201 -4.59 16.67 20.87
C ALA A 201 -4.33 15.25 20.34
N CYS A 202 -3.26 14.57 20.76
CA CYS A 202 -2.93 13.20 20.32
C CYS A 202 -3.82 12.14 20.97
N LEU A 203 -4.43 12.43 22.11
CA LEU A 203 -5.30 11.48 22.82
C LEU A 203 -6.58 11.13 22.02
N LEU A 204 -6.94 11.94 21.02
CA LEU A 204 -8.09 11.69 20.15
C LEU A 204 -7.76 10.82 18.92
N TYR A 205 -6.48 10.56 18.63
CA TYR A 205 -6.03 9.86 17.42
C TYR A 205 -5.31 8.54 17.67
N THR A 206 -5.09 8.16 18.92
CA THR A 206 -4.36 6.92 19.25
C THR A 206 -5.26 5.68 19.27
N SER A 207 -6.56 5.82 19.05
CA SER A 207 -7.49 4.67 19.02
C SER A 207 -7.39 3.83 17.75
N ASP A 208 -6.87 4.36 16.64
CA ASP A 208 -6.90 3.67 15.34
C ASP A 208 -5.58 2.97 14.94
N ALA A 209 -4.51 3.15 15.70
CA ALA A 209 -3.18 2.62 15.34
C ALA A 209 -2.57 1.67 16.37
N ALA A 210 -3.23 1.36 17.45
CA ALA A 210 -2.65 0.65 18.60
C ALA A 210 -3.44 -0.58 19.10
N ASP A 211 -4.55 -0.97 18.48
CA ASP A 211 -5.29 -2.20 18.84
C ASP A 211 -4.98 -3.38 17.95
#